data_c7288b6de89521bb8e15af391eb04511
#
_entry.id   c7288b6de89521bb8e15af391eb04511
#
_cell.length_a   1.000
_cell.length_b   1.000
_cell.length_c   1.000
_cell.angle_alpha   90.00
_cell.angle_beta   90.00
_cell.angle_gamma   90.00
#
_symmetry.space_group_name_H-M   'P 1'
#
loop_
_entity.id
_entity.type
_entity.pdbx_description
1 polymer ?
#
loop_
_entity_poly.entity_id
_entity_poly.type
_entity_poly.pdbx_seq_one_letter_code
_entity_poly.pdbx_strand_id
1 'polypeptide(L)'
;MSKKGFTVIEILASFSIALTILVVLFNVVIIMKDNLSSASTMSNLLVKKDNLSYNINKRLKEKELTSLTTCEDGDKCYLFTYSDSTSDKLVYNSSDKTITFNNYTFDITDDMNVEQPVINEYYDTMSSTTYNGYFILNIPIVSDNHDYSIKIIKYYNSNNVIINII
;
A
#
# COMPACT_ATOMS: atom_id res chain seq x y z
N MET A 1 55.53 -34.30 32.12
CA MET A 1 54.37 -33.40 31.85
C MET A 1 53.15 -33.89 32.64
N SER A 2 52.76 -33.17 33.69
CA SER A 2 51.60 -33.54 34.52
C SER A 2 50.33 -33.23 33.71
N LYS A 3 49.58 -34.25 33.33
CA LYS A 3 48.24 -34.08 32.75
C LYS A 3 47.28 -33.71 33.88
N LYS A 4 47.04 -32.41 34.06
CA LYS A 4 45.98 -31.96 34.96
C LYS A 4 44.65 -32.26 34.25
N GLY A 5 43.88 -33.19 34.80
CA GLY A 5 42.51 -33.46 34.36
C GLY A 5 41.58 -32.30 34.76
N PHE A 6 40.57 -31.99 33.93
CA PHE A 6 39.54 -31.01 34.29
C PHE A 6 38.80 -31.46 35.56
N THR A 7 38.56 -30.55 36.45
CA THR A 7 37.73 -30.80 37.62
C THR A 7 36.26 -30.87 37.23
N VAL A 8 35.44 -31.63 37.98
CA VAL A 8 33.99 -31.71 37.72
C VAL A 8 33.33 -30.33 37.76
N ILE A 9 33.84 -29.44 38.61
CA ILE A 9 33.35 -28.04 38.71
C ILE A 9 33.63 -27.24 37.46
N GLU A 10 34.79 -27.39 36.83
CA GLU A 10 35.14 -26.71 35.57
C GLU A 10 34.24 -27.17 34.42
N ILE A 11 33.92 -28.46 34.37
CA ILE A 11 33.00 -29.01 33.34
C ILE A 11 31.61 -28.44 33.54
N LEU A 12 31.08 -28.42 34.81
CA LEU A 12 29.75 -27.85 35.08
C LEU A 12 29.68 -26.36 34.81
N ALA A 13 30.73 -25.60 35.15
CA ALA A 13 30.79 -24.16 34.84
C ALA A 13 30.78 -23.91 33.33
N SER A 14 31.60 -24.65 32.59
CA SER A 14 31.64 -24.52 31.11
C SER A 14 30.32 -24.89 30.45
N PHE A 15 29.65 -25.93 30.93
CA PHE A 15 28.34 -26.34 30.44
C PHE A 15 27.24 -25.29 30.73
N SER A 16 27.27 -24.68 31.91
CA SER A 16 26.35 -23.60 32.29
C SER A 16 26.52 -22.39 31.38
N ILE A 17 27.75 -22.00 31.09
CA ILE A 17 28.07 -20.90 30.18
C ILE A 17 27.60 -21.23 28.75
N ALA A 18 27.86 -22.46 28.28
CA ALA A 18 27.43 -22.90 26.96
C ALA A 18 25.90 -22.87 26.81
N LEU A 19 25.16 -23.32 27.84
CA LEU A 19 23.67 -23.24 27.83
C LEU A 19 23.19 -21.80 27.79
N THR A 20 23.79 -20.89 28.55
CA THR A 20 23.42 -19.48 28.55
C THR A 20 23.62 -18.85 27.18
N ILE A 21 24.76 -19.12 26.54
CA ILE A 21 25.04 -18.64 25.18
C ILE A 21 24.03 -19.22 24.18
N LEU A 22 23.68 -20.49 24.30
CA LEU A 22 22.72 -21.15 23.43
C LEU A 22 21.33 -20.51 23.54
N VAL A 23 20.84 -20.22 24.74
CA VAL A 23 19.56 -19.52 24.96
C VAL A 23 19.59 -18.13 24.34
N VAL A 24 20.67 -17.37 24.50
CA VAL A 24 20.80 -16.04 23.88
C VAL A 24 20.76 -16.13 22.36
N LEU A 25 21.47 -17.09 21.78
CA LEU A 25 21.47 -17.31 20.33
C LEU A 25 20.07 -17.66 19.79
N PHE A 26 19.33 -18.52 20.49
CA PHE A 26 17.94 -18.83 20.11
C PHE A 26 17.04 -17.59 20.14
N ASN A 27 17.13 -16.76 21.17
CA ASN A 27 16.36 -15.52 21.22
C ASN A 27 16.70 -14.57 20.06
N VAL A 28 17.98 -14.44 19.72
CA VAL A 28 18.41 -13.62 18.55
C VAL A 28 17.81 -14.17 17.27
N VAL A 29 17.81 -15.49 17.04
CA VAL A 29 17.23 -16.11 15.84
C VAL A 29 15.74 -15.87 15.74
N ILE A 30 15.00 -15.96 16.88
CA ILE A 30 13.56 -15.67 16.90
C ILE A 30 13.30 -14.21 16.50
N ILE A 31 14.00 -13.26 17.12
CA ILE A 31 13.86 -11.83 16.80
C ILE A 31 14.20 -11.55 15.32
N MET A 32 15.25 -12.17 14.80
CA MET A 32 15.63 -12.03 13.39
C MET A 32 14.55 -12.56 12.46
N LYS A 33 13.94 -13.71 12.79
CA LYS A 33 12.85 -14.30 12.01
C LYS A 33 11.64 -13.38 11.98
N ASP A 34 11.23 -12.82 13.12
CA ASP A 34 10.08 -11.93 13.21
C ASP A 34 10.32 -10.62 12.42
N ASN A 35 11.51 -10.04 12.55
CA ASN A 35 11.90 -8.86 11.79
C ASN A 35 11.94 -9.13 10.27
N LEU A 36 12.42 -10.30 9.85
CA LEU A 36 12.46 -10.68 8.45
C LEU A 36 11.06 -10.89 7.88
N SER A 37 10.17 -11.51 8.65
CA SER A 37 8.76 -11.68 8.27
C SER A 37 8.07 -10.33 8.07
N SER A 38 8.21 -9.40 9.04
CA SER A 38 7.64 -8.05 8.95
C SER A 38 8.21 -7.27 7.76
N ALA A 39 9.52 -7.35 7.54
CA ALA A 39 10.17 -6.70 6.39
C ALA A 39 9.68 -7.26 5.05
N SER A 40 9.43 -8.57 4.96
CA SER A 40 8.89 -9.21 3.76
C SER A 40 7.45 -8.77 3.48
N THR A 41 6.58 -8.75 4.50
CA THR A 41 5.20 -8.28 4.39
C THR A 41 5.16 -6.83 3.93
N MET A 42 5.99 -5.99 4.53
CA MET A 42 6.13 -4.59 4.18
C MET A 42 6.60 -4.37 2.73
N SER A 43 7.61 -5.12 2.31
CA SER A 43 8.10 -5.07 0.92
C SER A 43 7.00 -5.45 -0.08
N ASN A 44 6.24 -6.51 0.20
CA ASN A 44 5.13 -6.93 -0.65
C ASN A 44 4.01 -5.87 -0.72
N LEU A 45 3.69 -5.21 0.40
CA LEU A 45 2.73 -4.12 0.44
C LEU A 45 3.18 -2.94 -0.43
N LEU A 46 4.43 -2.52 -0.30
CA LEU A 46 4.98 -1.42 -1.09
C LEU A 46 4.94 -1.73 -2.59
N VAL A 47 5.31 -2.94 -3.00
CA VAL A 47 5.25 -3.36 -4.40
C VAL A 47 3.81 -3.36 -4.93
N LYS A 48 2.86 -3.89 -4.17
CA LYS A 48 1.45 -3.89 -4.56
C LYS A 48 0.89 -2.45 -4.66
N LYS A 49 1.21 -1.60 -3.67
CA LYS A 49 0.84 -0.18 -3.65
C LYS A 49 1.38 0.56 -4.87
N ASP A 50 2.66 0.37 -5.16
CA ASP A 50 3.31 1.03 -6.29
C ASP A 50 2.75 0.54 -7.64
N ASN A 51 2.43 -0.75 -7.76
CA ASN A 51 1.78 -1.30 -8.94
C ASN A 51 0.38 -0.70 -9.16
N LEU A 52 -0.45 -0.60 -8.12
CA LEU A 52 -1.77 0.02 -8.22
C LEU A 52 -1.64 1.50 -8.62
N SER A 53 -0.77 2.23 -7.92
CA SER A 53 -0.48 3.64 -8.22
C SER A 53 0.00 3.84 -9.66
N TYR A 54 0.92 2.99 -10.11
CA TYR A 54 1.44 3.03 -11.47
C TYR A 54 0.35 2.80 -12.51
N ASN A 55 -0.50 1.78 -12.33
CA ASN A 55 -1.57 1.46 -13.28
C ASN A 55 -2.58 2.60 -13.40
N ILE A 56 -3.01 3.18 -12.27
CA ILE A 56 -3.93 4.32 -12.29
C ILE A 56 -3.27 5.54 -12.96
N ASN A 57 -2.04 5.89 -12.55
CA ASN A 57 -1.32 7.03 -13.12
C ASN A 57 -1.06 6.87 -14.62
N LYS A 58 -0.70 5.67 -15.07
CA LYS A 58 -0.47 5.37 -16.47
C LYS A 58 -1.72 5.65 -17.29
N ARG A 59 -2.87 5.09 -16.87
CA ARG A 59 -4.15 5.31 -17.57
C ARG A 59 -4.55 6.78 -17.61
N LEU A 60 -4.45 7.46 -16.47
CA LEU A 60 -4.79 8.89 -16.38
C LEU A 60 -3.83 9.80 -17.19
N LYS A 61 -2.60 9.34 -17.47
CA LYS A 61 -1.65 10.09 -18.32
C LYS A 61 -1.85 9.81 -19.81
N GLU A 62 -2.12 8.56 -20.17
CA GLU A 62 -2.26 8.13 -21.56
C GLU A 62 -3.58 8.58 -22.18
N LYS A 63 -4.62 8.81 -21.35
CA LYS A 63 -5.96 9.14 -21.83
C LYS A 63 -6.43 10.48 -21.32
N GLU A 64 -7.15 11.20 -22.17
CA GLU A 64 -7.78 12.45 -21.79
C GLU A 64 -9.12 12.17 -21.09
N LEU A 65 -9.24 12.61 -19.83
CA LEU A 65 -10.43 12.43 -19.02
C LEU A 65 -11.55 13.36 -19.51
N THR A 66 -12.76 12.83 -19.66
CA THR A 66 -13.98 13.61 -19.99
C THR A 66 -14.99 13.63 -18.86
N SER A 67 -15.06 12.56 -18.06
CA SER A 67 -15.90 12.59 -16.85
C SER A 67 -15.35 11.69 -15.74
N LEU A 68 -15.69 12.05 -14.52
CA LEU A 68 -15.44 11.29 -13.31
C LEU A 68 -16.73 11.28 -12.49
N THR A 69 -17.28 10.10 -12.31
CA THR A 69 -18.56 9.91 -11.59
C THR A 69 -18.46 8.76 -10.59
N THR A 70 -19.38 8.72 -9.63
CA THR A 70 -19.55 7.53 -8.80
C THR A 70 -20.32 6.45 -9.56
N CYS A 71 -20.16 5.20 -9.16
CA CYS A 71 -20.89 4.04 -9.66
C CYS A 71 -21.37 3.16 -8.49
N GLU A 72 -22.25 2.19 -8.78
CA GLU A 72 -22.91 1.39 -7.74
C GLU A 72 -22.19 0.05 -7.45
N ASP A 73 -20.96 -0.13 -7.89
CA ASP A 73 -20.20 -1.35 -7.68
C ASP A 73 -19.42 -1.28 -6.34
N GLY A 74 -19.56 -2.30 -5.49
CA GLY A 74 -18.87 -2.37 -4.20
C GLY A 74 -19.29 -1.32 -3.18
N ASP A 75 -18.46 -1.07 -2.17
CA ASP A 75 -18.75 -0.07 -1.13
C ASP A 75 -18.44 1.37 -1.57
N LYS A 76 -17.47 1.51 -2.47
CA LYS A 76 -17.13 2.79 -3.12
C LYS A 76 -16.61 2.53 -4.52
N CYS A 77 -17.19 3.22 -5.48
CA CYS A 77 -16.84 3.07 -6.88
C CYS A 77 -16.68 4.42 -7.57
N TYR A 78 -15.63 4.54 -8.38
CA TYR A 78 -15.39 5.69 -9.25
C TYR A 78 -15.22 5.24 -10.69
N LEU A 79 -15.93 5.89 -11.60
CA LEU A 79 -15.89 5.66 -13.04
C LEU A 79 -15.17 6.82 -13.73
N PHE A 80 -14.06 6.53 -14.35
CA PHE A 80 -13.27 7.45 -15.16
C PHE A 80 -13.64 7.22 -16.63
N THR A 81 -14.23 8.19 -17.28
CA THR A 81 -14.55 8.12 -18.73
C THR A 81 -13.62 9.01 -19.51
N TYR A 82 -13.17 8.52 -20.66
CA TYR A 82 -12.16 9.19 -21.48
C TYR A 82 -12.74 9.66 -22.83
N SER A 83 -11.99 10.53 -23.52
CA SER A 83 -12.37 11.10 -24.81
C SER A 83 -12.54 10.05 -25.91
N ASP A 84 -11.88 8.90 -25.80
CA ASP A 84 -12.01 7.75 -26.69
C ASP A 84 -13.24 6.87 -26.40
N SER A 85 -14.16 7.33 -25.56
CA SER A 85 -15.36 6.61 -25.09
C SER A 85 -15.06 5.32 -24.30
N THR A 86 -13.83 5.09 -23.91
CA THR A 86 -13.50 4.02 -22.97
C THR A 86 -13.67 4.50 -21.53
N SER A 87 -13.80 3.55 -20.61
CA SER A 87 -13.90 3.86 -19.18
C SER A 87 -13.09 2.88 -18.35
N ASP A 88 -12.61 3.38 -17.24
CA ASP A 88 -11.91 2.61 -16.21
C ASP A 88 -12.67 2.75 -14.88
N LYS A 89 -12.77 1.65 -14.13
CA LYS A 89 -13.41 1.63 -12.82
C LYS A 89 -12.38 1.44 -11.72
N LEU A 90 -12.50 2.23 -10.64
CA LEU A 90 -11.86 1.99 -9.36
C LEU A 90 -12.94 1.55 -8.36
N VAL A 91 -12.88 0.32 -7.90
CA VAL A 91 -13.87 -0.26 -6.99
C VAL A 91 -13.17 -0.66 -5.69
N TYR A 92 -13.73 -0.23 -4.57
CA TYR A 92 -13.36 -0.68 -3.24
C TYR A 92 -14.46 -1.60 -2.71
N ASN A 93 -14.07 -2.76 -2.23
CA ASN A 93 -14.98 -3.74 -1.64
C ASN A 93 -14.41 -4.19 -0.29
N SER A 94 -15.08 -3.79 0.80
CA SER A 94 -14.65 -4.15 2.17
C SER A 94 -14.93 -5.61 2.49
N SER A 95 -16.00 -6.20 1.93
CA SER A 95 -16.37 -7.59 2.15
C SER A 95 -15.36 -8.56 1.56
N ASP A 96 -14.88 -8.26 0.36
CA ASP A 96 -13.88 -9.08 -0.34
C ASP A 96 -12.46 -8.66 0.01
N LYS A 97 -12.30 -7.58 0.78
CA LYS A 97 -11.01 -6.96 1.12
C LYS A 97 -10.17 -6.68 -0.14
N THR A 98 -10.76 -6.00 -1.11
CA THR A 98 -10.10 -5.70 -2.39
C THR A 98 -10.27 -4.26 -2.82
N ILE A 99 -9.27 -3.75 -3.52
CA ILE A 99 -9.37 -2.58 -4.39
C ILE A 99 -9.05 -3.05 -5.80
N THR A 100 -9.96 -2.81 -6.72
CA THR A 100 -9.75 -3.15 -8.13
C THR A 100 -9.69 -1.89 -8.98
N PHE A 101 -8.74 -1.86 -9.91
CA PHE A 101 -8.69 -0.86 -10.97
C PHE A 101 -8.60 -1.59 -12.30
N ASN A 102 -9.70 -1.63 -13.01
CA ASN A 102 -9.87 -2.48 -14.20
C ASN A 102 -9.55 -3.95 -13.91
N ASN A 103 -8.54 -4.50 -14.59
CA ASN A 103 -8.08 -5.88 -14.44
C ASN A 103 -7.01 -6.05 -13.35
N TYR A 104 -6.64 -4.98 -12.66
CA TYR A 104 -5.67 -5.04 -11.59
C TYR A 104 -6.39 -5.07 -10.23
N THR A 105 -6.12 -6.11 -9.45
CA THR A 105 -6.67 -6.27 -8.10
C THR A 105 -5.56 -6.09 -7.06
N PHE A 106 -5.83 -5.24 -6.08
CA PHE A 106 -5.03 -5.09 -4.88
C PHE A 106 -5.78 -5.80 -3.74
N ASP A 107 -5.24 -6.93 -3.29
CA ASP A 107 -5.80 -7.68 -2.17
C ASP A 107 -5.35 -7.05 -0.85
N ILE A 108 -6.30 -6.73 0.01
CA ILE A 108 -6.10 -6.23 1.36
C ILE A 108 -5.88 -7.44 2.26
N THR A 109 -4.67 -7.61 2.79
CA THR A 109 -4.35 -8.70 3.73
C THR A 109 -4.82 -8.37 5.15
N ASP A 110 -4.89 -9.37 6.03
CA ASP A 110 -5.38 -9.16 7.41
C ASP A 110 -4.51 -8.21 8.24
N ASP A 111 -3.24 -8.05 7.86
CA ASP A 111 -2.28 -7.12 8.49
C ASP A 111 -2.44 -5.67 8.00
N MET A 112 -3.36 -5.43 7.04
CA MET A 112 -3.62 -4.12 6.48
C MET A 112 -5.04 -3.69 6.77
N ASN A 113 -5.20 -2.41 7.08
CA ASN A 113 -6.48 -1.74 7.05
C ASN A 113 -6.46 -0.73 5.90
N VAL A 114 -7.34 -0.89 4.93
CA VAL A 114 -7.49 0.06 3.83
C VAL A 114 -8.82 0.76 3.99
N GLU A 115 -8.76 2.07 4.06
CA GLU A 115 -9.95 2.90 4.12
C GLU A 115 -10.50 3.15 2.71
N GLN A 116 -11.73 3.62 2.67
CA GLN A 116 -12.39 3.95 1.39
C GLN A 116 -11.56 4.97 0.60
N PRO A 117 -11.36 4.75 -0.69
CA PRO A 117 -10.77 5.75 -1.57
C PRO A 117 -11.59 7.04 -1.57
N VAL A 118 -10.91 8.16 -1.46
CA VAL A 118 -11.54 9.49 -1.47
C VAL A 118 -10.98 10.30 -2.62
N ILE A 119 -11.87 10.94 -3.38
CA ILE A 119 -11.49 11.91 -4.41
C ILE A 119 -11.93 13.29 -3.93
N ASN A 120 -10.98 14.21 -3.86
CA ASN A 120 -11.23 15.62 -3.58
C ASN A 120 -10.95 16.43 -4.83
N GLU A 121 -11.89 17.27 -5.20
CA GLU A 121 -11.81 18.15 -6.35
C GLU A 121 -11.38 19.55 -5.90
N TYR A 122 -10.56 20.19 -6.71
CA TYR A 122 -10.05 21.55 -6.46
C TYR A 122 -10.11 22.35 -7.76
N TYR A 123 -10.51 23.61 -7.66
CA TYR A 123 -10.52 24.57 -8.74
C TYR A 123 -9.45 25.63 -8.52
N ASP A 124 -8.66 25.88 -9.53
CA ASP A 124 -7.70 26.97 -9.53
C ASP A 124 -8.34 28.18 -10.23
N THR A 125 -8.69 29.20 -9.44
CA THR A 125 -9.28 30.44 -9.94
C THR A 125 -8.24 31.41 -10.55
N MET A 126 -6.96 31.14 -10.39
CA MET A 126 -5.86 31.99 -10.92
C MET A 126 -5.22 31.44 -12.19
N SER A 127 -5.88 30.62 -12.88
CA SER A 127 -5.38 29.64 -13.81
C SER A 127 -4.60 30.11 -15.03
N SER A 128 -3.68 29.25 -15.41
CA SER A 128 -3.16 29.15 -16.76
C SER A 128 -4.29 28.70 -17.74
N THR A 129 -4.16 29.10 -18.99
CA THR A 129 -5.17 28.85 -20.05
C THR A 129 -5.42 27.37 -20.39
N THR A 130 -4.71 26.44 -19.76
CA THR A 130 -4.75 25.02 -20.15
C THR A 130 -5.44 24.11 -19.13
N TYR A 131 -5.25 24.39 -17.83
CA TYR A 131 -5.85 23.61 -16.75
C TYR A 131 -6.34 24.54 -15.63
N ASN A 132 -7.61 24.42 -15.25
CA ASN A 132 -8.22 25.23 -14.22
C ASN A 132 -8.84 24.39 -13.08
N GLY A 133 -8.63 23.10 -13.09
CA GLY A 133 -9.04 22.17 -12.05
C GLY A 133 -8.06 21.01 -11.90
N TYR A 134 -8.07 20.40 -10.73
CA TYR A 134 -7.41 19.14 -10.47
C TYR A 134 -8.18 18.36 -9.41
N PHE A 135 -8.09 17.06 -9.47
CA PHE A 135 -8.54 16.21 -8.36
C PHE A 135 -7.39 15.46 -7.73
N ILE A 136 -7.59 15.11 -6.48
CA ILE A 136 -6.68 14.26 -5.70
C ILE A 136 -7.43 12.98 -5.34
N LEU A 137 -7.04 11.86 -5.92
CA LEU A 137 -7.43 10.54 -5.45
C LEU A 137 -6.49 10.13 -4.32
N ASN A 138 -7.04 9.86 -3.17
CA ASN A 138 -6.33 9.35 -2.00
C ASN A 138 -6.89 7.98 -1.59
N ILE A 139 -6.02 6.99 -1.48
CA ILE A 139 -6.36 5.66 -0.96
C ILE A 139 -5.51 5.44 0.29
N PRO A 140 -6.08 5.63 1.50
CA PRO A 140 -5.36 5.42 2.74
C PRO A 140 -5.13 3.93 2.98
N ILE A 141 -3.91 3.56 3.40
CA ILE A 141 -3.51 2.20 3.73
C ILE A 141 -2.80 2.25 5.07
N VAL A 142 -3.31 1.54 6.07
CA VAL A 142 -2.70 1.45 7.41
C VAL A 142 -2.18 0.03 7.61
N SER A 143 -0.91 -0.12 7.96
CA SER A 143 -0.30 -1.40 8.28
C SER A 143 0.70 -1.25 9.42
N ASP A 144 0.61 -2.08 10.46
CA ASP A 144 1.55 -2.15 11.59
C ASP A 144 1.93 -0.79 12.20
N ASN A 145 0.95 0.07 12.48
CA ASN A 145 1.12 1.44 12.98
C ASN A 145 1.84 2.41 12.03
N HIS A 146 1.90 2.08 10.74
CA HIS A 146 2.41 2.98 9.71
C HIS A 146 1.28 3.36 8.75
N ASP A 147 1.14 4.65 8.53
CA ASP A 147 0.16 5.20 7.60
C ASP A 147 0.81 5.39 6.23
N TYR A 148 0.27 4.68 5.27
CA TYR A 148 0.61 4.83 3.85
C TYR A 148 -0.57 5.40 3.10
N SER A 149 -0.31 6.05 1.99
CA SER A 149 -1.36 6.44 1.07
C SER A 149 -0.90 6.33 -0.37
N ILE A 150 -1.83 5.97 -1.24
CA ILE A 150 -1.68 6.20 -2.67
C ILE A 150 -2.32 7.55 -2.95
N LYS A 151 -1.53 8.52 -3.38
CA LYS A 151 -2.00 9.86 -3.72
C LYS A 151 -1.72 10.13 -5.20
N ILE A 152 -2.79 10.34 -5.95
CA ILE A 152 -2.73 10.61 -7.39
C ILE A 152 -3.38 11.95 -7.65
N ILE A 153 -2.65 12.83 -8.33
CA ILE A 153 -3.11 14.15 -8.71
C ILE A 153 -3.28 14.17 -10.23
N LYS A 154 -4.47 14.55 -10.70
CA LYS A 154 -4.76 14.74 -12.11
C LYS A 154 -5.29 16.14 -12.36
N TYR A 155 -4.60 16.88 -13.21
CA TYR A 155 -5.05 18.18 -13.70
C TYR A 155 -5.95 17.98 -14.93
N TYR A 156 -6.97 18.81 -15.05
CA TYR A 156 -7.94 18.77 -16.15
C TYR A 156 -8.46 20.18 -16.48
N ASN A 157 -9.07 20.31 -17.66
CA ASN A 157 -9.76 21.53 -18.03
C ASN A 157 -11.24 21.40 -17.65
N SER A 158 -11.71 22.22 -16.70
CA SER A 158 -13.07 22.13 -16.16
C SER A 158 -14.17 22.41 -17.20
N ASN A 159 -13.83 23.05 -18.33
CA ASN A 159 -14.79 23.25 -19.42
C ASN A 159 -15.07 21.95 -20.21
N ASN A 160 -14.15 20.97 -20.13
CA ASN A 160 -14.20 19.74 -20.91
C ASN A 160 -14.44 18.49 -20.05
N VAL A 161 -14.38 18.59 -18.73
CA VAL A 161 -14.47 17.47 -17.81
C VAL A 161 -15.64 17.69 -16.85
N ILE A 162 -16.52 16.70 -16.78
CA ILE A 162 -17.63 16.67 -15.83
C ILE A 162 -17.22 15.82 -14.63
N ILE A 163 -17.16 16.43 -13.45
CA ILE A 163 -16.91 15.71 -12.19
C ILE A 163 -18.21 15.74 -11.39
N ASN A 164 -18.74 14.56 -11.09
CA ASN A 164 -19.92 14.37 -10.28
C ASN A 164 -19.65 13.27 -9.24
N ILE A 165 -19.08 13.68 -8.11
CA ILE A 165 -18.69 12.81 -6.99
C ILE A 165 -19.56 13.20 -5.80
N ILE A 166 -20.65 12.45 -5.61
CA ILE A 166 -21.57 12.62 -4.48
C ILE A 166 -21.30 11.55 -3.43
#